data_59132094f0dd52322c0663940fe6f3b1
#
_entry.id   59132094f0dd52322c0663940fe6f3b1
#
_cell.length_a   1.000
_cell.length_b   1.000
_cell.length_c   1.000
_cell.angle_alpha   90.00
_cell.angle_beta   90.00
_cell.angle_gamma   90.00
#
_symmetry.space_group_name_H-M   'P 1'
#
loop_
_entity.id
_entity.type
_entity.pdbx_description
1 polymer ?
#
loop_
_entity_poly.entity_id
_entity_poly.type
_entity_poly.pdbx_seq_one_letter_code
_entity_poly.pdbx_strand_id
1 'polypeptide(L)'
;MRIIDHKPVLFEKSAHNIWTDPYIQQQILKDHLDPQSDGASRKRESVLKIVDFILQHTKPQSHLLDLGCGPGLYTSLLADKDYMVTGIDFNKASIEYAIGKREEINYILGDYINNYPMGKYDAITMIYC
;
A
#
# COMPACT_ATOMS: atom_id res chain seq x y z
N MET A 1 20.33 -19.72 -14.21
CA MET A 1 20.18 -18.38 -14.78
C MET A 1 19.37 -18.48 -16.06
N ARG A 2 18.30 -17.72 -16.17
CA ARG A 2 17.45 -17.71 -17.37
C ARG A 2 17.99 -16.63 -18.32
N ILE A 3 18.38 -17.05 -19.53
CA ILE A 3 18.83 -16.12 -20.56
C ILE A 3 17.58 -15.55 -21.26
N ILE A 4 17.45 -14.23 -21.27
CA ILE A 4 16.43 -13.56 -22.06
C ILE A 4 16.98 -13.50 -23.49
N ASP A 5 16.40 -14.23 -24.39
CA ASP A 5 16.83 -14.40 -25.78
C ASP A 5 16.10 -13.46 -26.77
N HIS A 6 15.20 -12.63 -26.26
CA HIS A 6 14.49 -11.62 -27.04
C HIS A 6 14.46 -10.28 -26.30
N LYS A 7 14.32 -9.21 -27.06
CA LYS A 7 14.16 -7.88 -26.46
C LYS A 7 12.77 -7.74 -25.87
N PRO A 8 12.63 -7.41 -24.57
CA PRO A 8 11.32 -7.22 -23.94
C PRO A 8 10.52 -6.11 -24.64
N VAL A 9 9.22 -6.31 -24.73
CA VAL A 9 8.29 -5.27 -25.20
C VAL A 9 8.04 -4.29 -24.05
N LEU A 10 7.87 -3.01 -24.37
CA LEU A 10 7.59 -1.98 -23.38
C LEU A 10 6.32 -2.36 -22.57
N PHE A 11 6.43 -2.31 -21.26
CA PHE A 11 5.38 -2.73 -20.29
C PHE A 11 5.03 -4.24 -20.31
N GLU A 12 5.85 -5.07 -20.95
CA GLU A 12 5.69 -6.53 -20.85
C GLU A 12 5.80 -6.99 -19.39
N LYS A 13 4.79 -7.74 -18.93
CA LYS A 13 4.83 -8.33 -17.58
C LYS A 13 5.75 -9.55 -17.58
N SER A 14 6.67 -9.60 -16.63
CA SER A 14 7.49 -10.80 -16.42
C SER A 14 6.63 -11.98 -15.95
N ALA A 15 7.03 -13.19 -16.34
CA ALA A 15 6.36 -14.43 -15.89
C ALA A 15 6.51 -14.64 -14.37
N HIS A 16 7.55 -14.06 -13.77
CA HIS A 16 7.82 -14.13 -12.34
C HIS A 16 7.94 -12.71 -11.79
N ASN A 17 7.12 -12.41 -10.79
CA ASN A 17 7.11 -11.13 -10.11
C ASN A 17 7.31 -11.39 -8.61
N ILE A 18 8.36 -10.78 -8.04
CA ILE A 18 8.67 -10.92 -6.61
C ILE A 18 7.50 -10.48 -5.72
N TRP A 19 6.72 -9.51 -6.16
CA TRP A 19 5.58 -8.98 -5.40
C TRP A 19 4.38 -9.92 -5.35
N THR A 20 4.32 -10.93 -6.23
CA THR A 20 3.23 -11.92 -6.29
C THR A 20 3.64 -13.31 -5.80
N ASP A 21 4.92 -13.53 -5.50
CA ASP A 21 5.40 -14.77 -4.90
C ASP A 21 4.92 -14.90 -3.45
N PRO A 22 4.19 -15.96 -3.08
CA PRO A 22 3.60 -16.09 -1.74
C PRO A 22 4.61 -16.07 -0.59
N TYR A 23 5.79 -16.66 -0.78
CA TYR A 23 6.85 -16.66 0.23
C TYR A 23 7.42 -15.25 0.41
N ILE A 24 7.72 -14.58 -0.69
CA ILE A 24 8.24 -13.20 -0.67
C ILE A 24 7.20 -12.26 -0.08
N GLN A 25 5.93 -12.40 -0.41
CA GLN A 25 4.84 -11.62 0.18
C GLN A 25 4.81 -11.71 1.71
N GLN A 26 5.02 -12.89 2.27
CA GLN A 26 5.07 -13.07 3.73
C GLN A 26 6.29 -12.40 4.37
N GLN A 27 7.44 -12.44 3.71
CA GLN A 27 8.63 -11.75 4.22
C GLN A 27 8.47 -10.22 4.16
N ILE A 28 7.95 -9.71 3.07
CA ILE A 28 7.65 -8.28 2.91
C ILE A 28 6.64 -7.83 3.97
N LEU A 29 5.61 -8.62 4.25
CA LEU A 29 4.65 -8.31 5.31
C LEU A 29 5.32 -8.20 6.68
N LYS A 30 6.23 -9.12 7.01
CA LYS A 30 7.00 -9.06 8.26
C LYS A 30 7.82 -7.78 8.35
N ASP A 31 8.48 -7.39 7.27
CA ASP A 31 9.27 -6.15 7.22
C ASP A 31 8.38 -4.90 7.40
N HIS A 32 7.21 -4.89 6.79
CA HIS A 32 6.24 -3.80 7.00
C HIS A 32 5.82 -3.66 8.46
N LEU A 33 5.66 -4.77 9.15
CA LEU A 33 5.16 -4.80 10.53
C LEU A 33 6.26 -4.58 11.57
N ASP A 34 7.52 -4.61 11.18
CA ASP A 34 8.64 -4.31 12.07
C ASP A 34 8.79 -2.79 12.23
N PRO A 35 8.53 -2.23 13.43
CA PRO A 35 8.57 -0.78 13.66
C PRO A 35 9.98 -0.18 13.57
N GLN A 36 11.02 -1.02 13.53
CA GLN A 36 12.43 -0.61 13.44
C GLN A 36 13.01 -0.82 12.04
N SER A 37 12.26 -1.43 11.13
CA SER A 37 12.71 -1.69 9.76
C SER A 37 12.37 -0.54 8.82
N ASP A 38 13.29 -0.20 7.94
CA ASP A 38 13.06 0.63 6.75
C ASP A 38 13.01 -0.21 5.45
N GLY A 39 12.93 -1.54 5.58
CA GLY A 39 13.03 -2.46 4.45
C GLY A 39 11.84 -2.41 3.49
N ALA A 40 10.64 -2.49 3.99
CA ALA A 40 9.41 -2.46 3.18
C ALA A 40 8.52 -1.24 3.49
N SER A 41 8.57 -0.75 4.72
CA SER A 41 7.97 0.51 5.15
C SER A 41 9.00 1.34 5.90
N ARG A 42 8.63 2.54 6.26
CA ARG A 42 9.47 3.38 7.12
C ARG A 42 9.33 2.96 8.59
N LYS A 43 10.33 3.30 9.40
CA LYS A 43 10.25 3.14 10.85
C LYS A 43 9.03 3.87 11.42
N ARG A 44 8.51 3.38 12.53
CA ARG A 44 7.30 3.92 13.16
C ARG A 44 7.35 5.43 13.36
N GLU A 45 8.47 5.96 13.79
CA GLU A 45 8.65 7.40 13.97
C GLU A 45 8.43 8.18 12.68
N SER A 46 8.99 7.69 11.57
CA SER A 46 8.82 8.31 10.25
C SER A 46 7.38 8.20 9.75
N VAL A 47 6.72 7.06 9.98
CA VAL A 47 5.30 6.87 9.64
C VAL A 47 4.44 7.92 10.34
N LEU A 48 4.65 8.13 11.63
CA LEU A 48 3.90 9.13 12.40
C LEU A 48 4.12 10.56 11.88
N LYS A 49 5.35 10.91 11.53
CA LYS A 49 5.65 12.23 10.92
C LYS A 49 4.97 12.43 9.57
N ILE A 50 4.93 11.40 8.73
CA ILE A 50 4.25 11.46 7.44
C ILE A 50 2.74 11.60 7.63
N VAL A 51 2.15 10.87 8.56
CA VAL A 51 0.72 11.02 8.90
C VAL A 51 0.43 12.45 9.36
N ASP A 52 1.24 13.01 10.26
CA ASP A 52 1.08 14.40 10.71
C ASP A 52 1.15 15.40 9.54
N PHE A 53 2.07 15.19 8.62
CA PHE A 53 2.17 16.01 7.40
C PHE A 53 0.87 15.95 6.58
N ILE A 54 0.32 14.75 6.37
CA ILE A 54 -0.94 14.57 5.63
C ILE A 54 -2.08 15.32 6.34
N LEU A 55 -2.18 15.18 7.67
CA LEU A 55 -3.20 15.83 8.47
C LEU A 55 -3.13 17.36 8.39
N GLN A 56 -1.92 17.92 8.32
CA GLN A 56 -1.71 19.36 8.20
C GLN A 56 -2.08 19.94 6.82
N HIS A 57 -2.09 19.09 5.78
CA HIS A 57 -2.29 19.50 4.39
C HIS A 57 -3.65 19.06 3.81
N THR A 58 -4.49 18.45 4.62
CA THR A 58 -5.83 18.00 4.23
C THR A 58 -6.87 18.52 5.22
N LYS A 59 -8.11 18.63 4.77
CA LYS A 59 -9.22 18.99 5.66
C LYS A 59 -9.60 17.81 6.55
N PRO A 60 -10.07 18.05 7.80
CA PRO A 60 -10.65 17.01 8.62
C PRO A 60 -11.74 16.23 7.88
N GLN A 61 -11.84 14.95 8.14
CA GLN A 61 -12.83 14.04 7.53
C GLN A 61 -12.72 13.92 5.99
N SER A 62 -11.56 14.22 5.44
CA SER A 62 -11.29 14.03 4.01
C SER A 62 -11.38 12.56 3.60
N HIS A 63 -11.73 12.34 2.32
CA HIS A 63 -11.65 11.02 1.70
C HIS A 63 -10.28 10.86 1.02
N LEU A 64 -9.49 9.94 1.51
CA LEU A 64 -8.13 9.66 1.03
C LEU A 64 -8.06 8.34 0.28
N LEU A 65 -7.29 8.33 -0.80
CA LEU A 65 -6.89 7.13 -1.52
C LEU A 65 -5.40 6.89 -1.33
N ASP A 66 -5.02 5.72 -0.83
CA ASP A 66 -3.62 5.32 -0.66
C ASP A 66 -3.26 4.24 -1.70
N LEU A 67 -2.42 4.61 -2.65
CA LEU A 67 -1.91 3.72 -3.71
C LEU A 67 -0.67 2.99 -3.20
N GLY A 68 -0.70 1.66 -3.23
CA GLY A 68 0.36 0.85 -2.62
C GLY A 68 0.27 0.87 -1.09
N CYS A 69 -0.93 0.66 -0.55
CA CYS A 69 -1.20 0.82 0.88
C CYS A 69 -0.55 -0.23 1.78
N GLY A 70 -0.06 -1.34 1.20
CA GLY A 70 0.51 -2.44 1.97
C GLY A 70 -0.43 -2.97 3.05
N PRO A 71 0.08 -3.31 4.24
CA PRO A 71 -0.73 -3.84 5.35
C PRO A 71 -1.54 -2.77 6.11
N GLY A 72 -1.56 -1.53 5.63
CA GLY A 72 -2.42 -0.48 6.15
C GLY A 72 -1.84 0.34 7.29
N LEU A 73 -0.52 0.53 7.37
CA LEU A 73 0.10 1.31 8.44
C LEU A 73 -0.37 2.78 8.44
N TYR A 74 -0.40 3.40 7.27
CA TYR A 74 -0.87 4.79 7.12
C TYR A 74 -2.39 4.88 7.16
N THR A 75 -3.07 3.98 6.44
CA THR A 75 -4.54 3.99 6.33
C THR A 75 -5.21 3.82 7.69
N SER A 76 -4.69 2.94 8.54
CA SER A 76 -5.21 2.74 9.91
C SER A 76 -5.09 3.99 10.77
N LEU A 77 -3.94 4.66 10.71
CA LEU A 77 -3.71 5.90 11.49
C LEU A 77 -4.59 7.06 11.00
N LEU A 78 -4.79 7.16 9.67
CA LEU A 78 -5.66 8.17 9.09
C LEU A 78 -7.13 7.90 9.44
N ALA A 79 -7.56 6.64 9.42
CA ALA A 79 -8.92 6.27 9.85
C ALA A 79 -9.17 6.57 11.32
N ASP A 80 -8.16 6.42 12.20
CA ASP A 80 -8.23 6.81 13.60
C ASP A 80 -8.44 8.33 13.80
N LYS A 81 -8.16 9.12 12.76
CA LYS A 81 -8.40 10.57 12.72
C LYS A 81 -9.69 10.94 11.97
N ASP A 82 -10.61 10.00 11.86
CA ASP A 82 -11.94 10.17 11.24
C ASP A 82 -11.90 10.45 9.72
N TYR A 83 -10.79 10.14 9.04
CA TYR A 83 -10.75 10.15 7.59
C TYR A 83 -11.45 8.92 7.01
N MET A 84 -12.14 9.11 5.88
CA MET A 84 -12.56 8.01 5.03
C MET A 84 -11.36 7.57 4.18
N VAL A 85 -10.95 6.32 4.29
CA VAL A 85 -9.74 5.84 3.60
C VAL A 85 -10.07 4.66 2.72
N THR A 86 -9.57 4.71 1.49
CA THR A 86 -9.52 3.60 0.55
C THR A 86 -8.05 3.29 0.28
N GLY A 87 -7.67 2.02 0.43
CA GLY A 87 -6.32 1.54 0.12
C GLY A 87 -6.36 0.49 -0.98
N ILE A 88 -5.38 0.53 -1.89
CA ILE A 88 -5.19 -0.50 -2.91
C ILE A 88 -3.75 -0.99 -2.90
N ASP A 89 -3.58 -2.29 -2.97
CA ASP A 89 -2.29 -2.95 -3.14
C ASP A 89 -2.49 -4.28 -3.88
N PHE A 90 -1.50 -4.72 -4.63
CA PHE A 90 -1.55 -6.01 -5.31
C PHE A 90 -0.90 -7.15 -4.50
N ASN A 91 -0.33 -6.84 -3.33
CA ASN A 91 0.19 -7.83 -2.40
C ASN A 91 -0.96 -8.44 -1.58
N LYS A 92 -1.33 -9.67 -1.92
CA LYS A 92 -2.44 -10.38 -1.29
C LYS A 92 -2.27 -10.53 0.22
N ALA A 93 -1.07 -10.92 0.68
CA ALA A 93 -0.81 -11.11 2.10
C ALA A 93 -0.99 -9.82 2.91
N SER A 94 -0.53 -8.69 2.37
CA SER A 94 -0.69 -7.37 2.99
C SER A 94 -2.16 -6.95 3.06
N ILE A 95 -2.92 -7.13 1.98
CA ILE A 95 -4.35 -6.77 1.95
C ILE A 95 -5.17 -7.66 2.90
N GLU A 96 -4.92 -8.95 2.94
CA GLU A 96 -5.59 -9.86 3.88
C GLU A 96 -5.31 -9.47 5.33
N TYR A 97 -4.07 -9.12 5.64
CA TYR A 97 -3.70 -8.60 6.96
C TYR A 97 -4.44 -7.30 7.29
N ALA A 98 -4.45 -6.34 6.36
CA ALA A 98 -5.09 -5.04 6.53
C ALA A 98 -6.60 -5.19 6.79
N ILE A 99 -7.29 -6.02 6.01
CA ILE A 99 -8.72 -6.31 6.19
C ILE A 99 -8.97 -6.94 7.56
N GLY A 100 -8.15 -7.90 7.98
CA GLY A 100 -8.29 -8.55 9.29
C GLY A 100 -8.11 -7.60 10.47
N LYS A 101 -7.35 -6.50 10.30
CA LYS A 101 -7.14 -5.48 11.34
C LYS A 101 -8.23 -4.41 11.36
N ARG A 102 -8.70 -3.98 10.20
CA ARG A 102 -9.62 -2.84 10.08
C ARG A 102 -10.65 -3.11 8.98
N GLU A 103 -11.69 -3.88 9.32
CA GLU A 103 -12.76 -4.26 8.38
C GLU A 103 -13.54 -3.06 7.83
N GLU A 104 -13.59 -1.96 8.57
CA GLU A 104 -14.31 -0.75 8.18
C GLU A 104 -13.59 0.10 7.13
N ILE A 105 -12.31 -0.15 6.87
CA ILE A 105 -11.54 0.51 5.83
C ILE A 105 -11.76 -0.21 4.50
N ASN A 106 -11.96 0.54 3.43
CA ASN A 106 -12.12 -0.03 2.10
C ASN A 106 -10.75 -0.41 1.50
N TYR A 107 -10.41 -1.69 1.60
CA TYR A 107 -9.19 -2.24 1.00
C TYR A 107 -9.50 -2.99 -0.28
N ILE A 108 -8.70 -2.75 -1.31
CA ILE A 108 -8.83 -3.34 -2.64
C ILE A 108 -7.56 -4.12 -2.98
N LEU A 109 -7.71 -5.42 -3.25
CA LEU A 109 -6.64 -6.22 -3.83
C LEU A 109 -6.65 -6.02 -5.33
N GLY A 110 -5.62 -5.37 -5.86
CA GLY A 110 -5.53 -5.11 -7.29
C GLY A 110 -4.34 -4.25 -7.66
N ASP A 111 -4.14 -4.16 -8.95
CA ASP A 111 -3.18 -3.26 -9.60
C ASP A 111 -3.89 -1.95 -9.90
N TYR A 112 -3.44 -0.84 -9.31
CA TYR A 112 -4.09 0.46 -9.50
C TYR A 112 -3.96 1.01 -10.93
N ILE A 113 -3.11 0.43 -11.78
CA ILE A 113 -3.01 0.79 -13.20
C ILE A 113 -4.20 0.21 -13.99
N ASN A 114 -4.55 -1.04 -13.71
CA ASN A 114 -5.63 -1.75 -14.42
C ASN A 114 -6.96 -1.73 -13.65
N ASN A 115 -6.90 -1.60 -12.31
CA ASN A 115 -8.06 -1.65 -11.41
C ASN A 115 -8.11 -0.39 -10.54
N TYR A 116 -7.91 0.79 -11.13
CA TYR A 116 -7.90 2.03 -10.36
C TYR A 116 -9.25 2.24 -9.65
N PRO A 117 -9.20 2.64 -8.38
CA PRO A 117 -10.42 2.87 -7.62
C PRO A 117 -11.23 4.03 -8.20
N MET A 118 -12.48 3.75 -8.55
CA MET A 118 -13.41 4.77 -9.02
C MET A 118 -13.89 5.64 -7.86
N GLY A 119 -14.21 6.88 -8.14
CA GLY A 119 -14.77 7.79 -7.17
C GLY A 119 -14.03 9.13 -7.10
N LYS A 120 -14.43 9.93 -6.13
CA LYS A 120 -13.82 11.23 -5.85
C LYS A 120 -13.07 11.16 -4.53
N TYR A 121 -11.85 11.65 -4.54
CA TYR A 121 -10.99 11.70 -3.37
C TYR A 121 -10.50 13.11 -3.15
N ASP A 122 -10.38 13.53 -1.90
CA ASP A 122 -9.85 14.84 -1.53
C ASP A 122 -8.33 14.88 -1.63
N ALA A 123 -7.69 13.74 -1.39
CA ALA A 123 -6.26 13.56 -1.55
C ALA A 123 -5.90 12.14 -1.96
N ILE A 124 -4.78 11.99 -2.64
CA ILE A 124 -4.20 10.71 -3.05
C ILE A 124 -2.78 10.65 -2.51
N THR A 125 -2.45 9.56 -1.86
CA THR A 125 -1.10 9.28 -1.36
C THR A 125 -0.48 8.12 -2.11
N MET A 126 0.83 8.19 -2.27
CA MET A 126 1.67 7.10 -2.78
C MET A 126 2.98 7.18 -1.99
N ILE A 127 3.09 6.37 -0.95
CA ILE A 127 4.14 6.53 0.05
C ILE A 127 5.05 5.32 0.02
N TYR A 128 6.29 5.52 -0.41
CA TYR A 128 7.32 4.49 -0.38
C TYR A 128 6.87 3.16 -1.01
N CYS A 129 6.33 3.25 -2.20
CA CYS A 129 5.93 2.08 -2.99
C CYS A 129 6.76 1.91 -4.28
#